data_7338b46425719e7a07ad4823476321a5
#
_entry.id   7338b46425719e7a07ad4823476321a5
#
_cell.length_a   1.000
_cell.length_b   1.000
_cell.length_c   1.000
_cell.angle_alpha   90.00
_cell.angle_beta   90.00
_cell.angle_gamma   90.00
#
_symmetry.space_group_name_H-M   'P 1'
#
loop_
_entity.id
_entity.type
_entity.pdbx_description
1 polymer ?
#
loop_
_entity_poly.entity_id
_entity_poly.type
_entity_poly.pdbx_seq_one_letter_code
_entity_poly.pdbx_strand_id
1 'polypeptide(L)'
;MRKKIEKEQKHYENELARALERQKDAELIRKLREKIAELENGKKDVEKAEATVKAGYVYIISNEGSFGEDVYKIGTTRRLNPFDRVDELGNASVPFRFDVHAMIFSEDCFELETKLHKIFDAKRVNKVNKRKEFFNVSLDEIVEVVNNQLGLNVEFTLEAIAKEYKESRC
;
A
#
# COMPACT_ATOMS: atom_id res chain seq x y z
N MET A 1 2.06 -19.23 5.40
CA MET A 1 3.24 -19.90 4.82
C MET A 1 4.52 -19.57 5.59
N ARG A 2 4.88 -18.31 5.81
CA ARG A 2 6.08 -17.85 6.56
C ARG A 2 6.24 -18.50 7.94
N LYS A 3 5.20 -18.48 8.80
CA LYS A 3 5.23 -19.10 10.16
C LYS A 3 5.51 -20.61 10.14
N LYS A 4 5.12 -21.31 9.07
CA LYS A 4 5.39 -22.75 8.92
C LYS A 4 6.87 -22.98 8.64
N ILE A 5 7.45 -22.21 7.73
CA ILE A 5 8.88 -22.27 7.38
C ILE A 5 9.75 -21.92 8.60
N GLU A 6 9.41 -20.87 9.34
CA GLU A 6 10.14 -20.46 10.56
C GLU A 6 10.09 -21.55 11.64
N LYS A 7 8.95 -22.25 11.79
CA LYS A 7 8.83 -23.36 12.74
C LYS A 7 9.67 -24.57 12.32
N GLU A 8 9.68 -24.90 11.04
CA GLU A 8 10.50 -25.98 10.50
C GLU A 8 12.00 -25.64 10.60
N GLN A 9 12.41 -24.43 10.27
CA GLN A 9 13.79 -23.97 10.40
C GLN A 9 14.28 -24.15 11.85
N LYS A 10 13.53 -23.65 12.83
CA LYS A 10 13.86 -23.77 14.23
C LYS A 10 13.96 -25.22 14.70
N HIS A 11 13.13 -26.12 14.15
CA HIS A 11 13.21 -27.54 14.43
C HIS A 11 14.55 -28.14 13.96
N TYR A 12 14.95 -27.87 12.71
CA TYR A 12 16.22 -28.39 12.18
C TYR A 12 17.46 -27.76 12.83
N GLU A 13 17.41 -26.50 13.22
CA GLU A 13 18.48 -25.85 14.00
C GLU A 13 18.67 -26.52 15.36
N ASN A 14 17.58 -26.87 16.06
CA ASN A 14 17.64 -27.60 17.31
C ASN A 14 18.20 -29.02 17.14
N GLU A 15 17.81 -29.72 16.07
CA GLU A 15 18.34 -31.05 15.74
C GLU A 15 19.84 -30.98 15.39
N LEU A 16 20.27 -29.95 14.66
CA LEU A 16 21.68 -29.72 14.38
C LEU A 16 22.49 -29.47 15.65
N ALA A 17 21.99 -28.63 16.58
CA ALA A 17 22.65 -28.37 17.85
C ALA A 17 22.84 -29.66 18.65
N ARG A 18 21.80 -30.50 18.74
CA ARG A 18 21.86 -31.81 19.42
C ARG A 18 22.84 -32.78 18.75
N ALA A 19 22.90 -32.78 17.40
CA ALA A 19 23.82 -33.64 16.66
C ALA A 19 25.29 -33.23 16.87
N LEU A 20 25.56 -31.90 16.93
CA LEU A 20 26.88 -31.34 17.22
C LEU A 20 27.36 -31.68 18.64
N GLU A 21 26.49 -31.57 19.66
CA GLU A 21 26.81 -31.91 21.05
C GLU A 21 27.16 -33.40 21.20
N ARG A 22 26.56 -34.29 20.44
CA ARG A 22 26.78 -35.72 20.52
C ARG A 22 27.97 -36.22 19.70
N GLN A 23 28.65 -35.38 18.92
CA GLN A 23 29.72 -35.73 17.97
C GLN A 23 29.37 -36.94 17.06
N LYS A 24 28.09 -37.14 16.81
CA LYS A 24 27.62 -38.27 16.02
C LYS A 24 27.28 -37.82 14.60
N ASP A 25 27.90 -38.54 13.65
CA ASP A 25 27.52 -38.62 12.23
C ASP A 25 27.66 -37.30 11.44
N ALA A 26 28.85 -37.11 10.83
CA ALA A 26 29.14 -35.96 9.95
C ALA A 26 28.13 -35.84 8.77
N GLU A 27 27.56 -36.96 8.32
CA GLU A 27 26.59 -36.99 7.26
C GLU A 27 25.23 -36.41 7.69
N LEU A 28 24.78 -36.70 8.92
CA LEU A 28 23.56 -36.11 9.47
C LEU A 28 23.70 -34.61 9.64
N ILE A 29 24.85 -34.15 10.14
CA ILE A 29 25.15 -32.68 10.29
C ILE A 29 25.13 -32.01 8.94
N ARG A 30 25.70 -32.61 7.89
CA ARG A 30 25.67 -32.09 6.53
C ARG A 30 24.26 -31.95 6.00
N LYS A 31 23.44 -33.00 6.12
CA LYS A 31 22.04 -33.01 5.68
C LYS A 31 21.20 -31.96 6.41
N LEU A 32 21.40 -31.77 7.71
CA LEU A 32 20.70 -30.75 8.50
C LEU A 32 21.10 -29.32 8.07
N ARG A 33 22.37 -29.07 7.79
CA ARG A 33 22.85 -27.79 7.26
C ARG A 33 22.27 -27.48 5.88
N GLU A 34 22.24 -28.48 4.98
CA GLU A 34 21.63 -28.33 3.65
C GLU A 34 20.14 -28.02 3.76
N LYS A 35 19.42 -28.66 4.68
CA LYS A 35 17.99 -28.41 4.89
C LYS A 35 17.72 -27.03 5.45
N ILE A 36 18.54 -26.56 6.39
CA ILE A 36 18.45 -25.20 6.92
C ILE A 36 18.68 -24.17 5.81
N ALA A 37 19.73 -24.34 4.96
CA ALA A 37 20.01 -23.44 3.85
C ALA A 37 18.86 -23.39 2.83
N GLU A 38 18.24 -24.54 2.53
CA GLU A 38 17.07 -24.62 1.65
C GLU A 38 15.88 -23.85 2.23
N LEU A 39 15.61 -23.96 3.52
CA LEU A 39 14.54 -23.25 4.20
C LEU A 39 14.79 -21.73 4.29
N GLU A 40 16.04 -21.31 4.47
CA GLU A 40 16.43 -19.89 4.44
C GLU A 40 16.18 -19.27 3.06
N ASN A 41 16.52 -19.99 1.98
CA ASN A 41 16.23 -19.54 0.62
C ASN A 41 14.71 -19.44 0.38
N GLY A 42 13.95 -20.47 0.77
CA GLY A 42 12.49 -20.45 0.68
C GLY A 42 11.86 -19.30 1.46
N LYS A 43 12.42 -18.94 2.62
CA LYS A 43 11.98 -17.76 3.39
C LYS A 43 12.20 -16.45 2.65
N LYS A 44 13.38 -16.27 2.03
CA LYS A 44 13.70 -15.09 1.21
C LYS A 44 12.75 -14.95 0.00
N ASP A 45 12.40 -16.07 -0.64
CA ASP A 45 11.49 -16.06 -1.79
C ASP A 45 10.07 -15.66 -1.36
N VAL A 46 9.60 -16.15 -0.20
CA VAL A 46 8.31 -15.75 0.37
C VAL A 46 8.31 -14.26 0.76
N GLU A 47 9.37 -13.76 1.37
CA GLU A 47 9.50 -12.34 1.73
C GLU A 47 9.47 -11.43 0.48
N LYS A 48 10.16 -11.82 -0.59
CA LYS A 48 10.11 -11.09 -1.88
C LYS A 48 8.71 -11.10 -2.49
N ALA A 49 8.03 -12.25 -2.47
CA ALA A 49 6.68 -12.38 -2.99
C ALA A 49 5.68 -11.53 -2.16
N GLU A 50 5.80 -11.51 -0.83
CA GLU A 50 4.98 -10.67 0.05
C GLU A 50 5.22 -9.18 -0.20
N ALA A 51 6.48 -8.75 -0.39
CA ALA A 51 6.83 -7.37 -0.72
C ALA A 51 6.23 -6.96 -2.08
N THR A 52 6.30 -7.81 -3.10
CA THR A 52 5.71 -7.55 -4.43
C THR A 52 4.19 -7.42 -4.36
N VAL A 53 3.51 -8.19 -3.49
CA VAL A 53 2.05 -8.12 -3.30
C VAL A 53 1.62 -6.78 -2.67
N LYS A 54 2.48 -6.13 -1.91
CA LYS A 54 2.20 -4.85 -1.24
C LYS A 54 2.52 -3.62 -2.07
N ALA A 55 3.35 -3.76 -3.10
CA ALA A 55 3.72 -2.66 -3.99
C ALA A 55 2.50 -2.19 -4.81
N GLY A 56 2.37 -0.89 -4.95
CA GLY A 56 1.28 -0.28 -5.71
C GLY A 56 1.29 1.24 -5.62
N TYR A 57 0.15 1.83 -5.86
CA TYR A 57 -0.02 3.28 -5.90
C TYR A 57 -1.05 3.75 -4.88
N VAL A 58 -0.76 4.86 -4.23
CA VAL A 58 -1.76 5.66 -3.51
C VAL A 58 -2.19 6.80 -4.43
N TYR A 59 -3.46 6.92 -4.68
CA TYR A 59 -4.02 8.01 -5.49
C TYR A 59 -4.71 9.04 -4.60
N ILE A 60 -4.58 10.31 -4.98
CA ILE A 60 -5.27 11.45 -4.38
C ILE A 60 -6.08 12.10 -5.48
N ILE A 61 -7.39 11.99 -5.38
CA ILE A 61 -8.35 12.40 -6.41
C ILE A 61 -9.46 13.25 -5.82
N SER A 62 -10.05 14.12 -6.65
CA SER A 62 -11.21 14.92 -6.29
C SER A 62 -12.31 14.83 -7.34
N ASN A 63 -13.52 15.21 -6.95
CA ASN A 63 -14.65 15.36 -7.85
C ASN A 63 -15.50 16.54 -7.38
N GLU A 64 -15.09 17.73 -7.78
CA GLU A 64 -15.68 18.99 -7.34
C GLU A 64 -17.18 19.06 -7.64
N GLY A 65 -17.61 18.61 -8.82
CA GLY A 65 -19.00 18.61 -9.21
C GLY A 65 -19.89 17.65 -8.41
N SER A 66 -19.31 16.59 -7.84
CA SER A 66 -20.04 15.58 -7.06
C SER A 66 -20.00 15.85 -5.55
N PHE A 67 -18.88 16.35 -5.03
CA PHE A 67 -18.62 16.45 -3.58
C PHE A 67 -18.28 17.86 -3.10
N GLY A 68 -18.10 18.83 -4.01
CA GLY A 68 -17.66 20.19 -3.71
C GLY A 68 -16.14 20.32 -3.62
N GLU A 69 -15.71 21.53 -3.30
CA GLU A 69 -14.31 21.87 -3.11
C GLU A 69 -13.75 21.22 -1.82
N ASP A 70 -12.42 21.06 -1.77
CA ASP A 70 -11.68 20.53 -0.61
C ASP A 70 -12.14 19.15 -0.11
N VAL A 71 -12.74 18.34 -0.97
CA VAL A 71 -13.06 16.93 -0.68
C VAL A 71 -12.22 16.02 -1.56
N TYR A 72 -11.31 15.28 -0.94
CA TYR A 72 -10.37 14.39 -1.62
C TYR A 72 -10.58 12.94 -1.20
N LYS A 73 -10.49 12.05 -2.16
CA LYS A 73 -10.40 10.62 -1.91
C LYS A 73 -8.93 10.20 -1.92
N ILE A 74 -8.53 9.49 -0.88
CA ILE A 74 -7.21 8.86 -0.76
C ILE A 74 -7.42 7.35 -0.72
N GLY A 75 -6.94 6.66 -1.73
CA GLY A 75 -7.10 5.21 -1.86
C GLY A 75 -5.93 4.56 -2.56
N THR A 76 -5.95 3.24 -2.67
CA THR A 76 -4.88 2.44 -3.26
C THR A 76 -5.33 1.65 -4.49
N THR A 77 -4.36 1.36 -5.35
CA THR A 77 -4.50 0.39 -6.44
C THR A 77 -3.17 -0.32 -6.69
N ARG A 78 -3.24 -1.61 -7.04
CA ARG A 78 -2.08 -2.40 -7.46
C ARG A 78 -2.11 -2.75 -8.95
N ARG A 79 -2.97 -2.10 -9.71
CA ARG A 79 -3.07 -2.30 -11.16
C ARG A 79 -1.82 -1.78 -11.86
N LEU A 80 -1.43 -2.43 -12.95
CA LEU A 80 -0.31 -1.99 -13.79
C LEU A 80 -0.53 -0.56 -14.29
N ASN A 81 -1.75 -0.26 -14.77
CA ASN A 81 -2.16 1.10 -15.03
C ASN A 81 -3.07 1.60 -13.89
N PRO A 82 -2.55 2.45 -12.98
CA PRO A 82 -3.32 2.90 -11.83
C PRO A 82 -4.51 3.81 -12.20
N PHE A 83 -4.46 4.47 -13.36
CA PHE A 83 -5.54 5.34 -13.84
C PHE A 83 -6.81 4.57 -14.17
N ASP A 84 -6.73 3.29 -14.55
CA ASP A 84 -7.89 2.44 -14.80
C ASP A 84 -8.79 2.35 -13.56
N ARG A 85 -8.21 2.35 -12.37
CA ARG A 85 -8.97 2.36 -11.11
C ARG A 85 -9.72 3.66 -10.90
N VAL A 86 -9.09 4.78 -11.23
CA VAL A 86 -9.72 6.11 -11.11
C VAL A 86 -10.86 6.25 -12.11
N ASP A 87 -10.69 5.78 -13.34
CA ASP A 87 -11.72 5.77 -14.37
C ASP A 87 -12.94 4.92 -13.95
N GLU A 88 -12.72 3.74 -13.38
CA GLU A 88 -13.81 2.92 -12.83
C GLU A 88 -14.60 3.63 -11.75
N LEU A 89 -13.91 4.31 -10.82
CA LEU A 89 -14.56 5.08 -9.76
C LEU A 89 -15.39 6.23 -10.32
N GLY A 90 -14.94 6.86 -11.40
CA GLY A 90 -15.65 7.92 -12.10
C GLY A 90 -16.81 7.43 -12.97
N ASN A 91 -16.85 6.16 -13.33
CA ASN A 91 -17.93 5.55 -14.09
C ASN A 91 -19.07 5.00 -13.22
N ALA A 92 -18.83 4.86 -11.92
CA ALA A 92 -19.78 4.24 -10.99
C ALA A 92 -20.31 5.25 -9.97
N SER A 93 -21.63 5.47 -9.97
CA SER A 93 -22.38 6.19 -8.91
C SER A 93 -22.03 7.67 -8.70
N VAL A 94 -21.23 8.28 -9.58
CA VAL A 94 -20.94 9.71 -9.56
C VAL A 94 -21.23 10.34 -10.91
N PRO A 95 -21.75 11.58 -10.96
CA PRO A 95 -22.14 12.23 -12.21
C PRO A 95 -20.97 12.74 -13.06
N PHE A 96 -19.78 12.90 -12.47
CA PHE A 96 -18.61 13.45 -13.14
C PHE A 96 -17.38 12.58 -12.91
N ARG A 97 -16.38 12.70 -13.79
CA ARG A 97 -15.10 12.02 -13.65
C ARG A 97 -14.27 12.64 -12.54
N PHE A 98 -13.40 11.83 -11.95
CA PHE A 98 -12.43 12.30 -10.96
C PHE A 98 -11.25 13.00 -11.63
N ASP A 99 -10.76 14.06 -10.99
CA ASP A 99 -9.47 14.66 -11.26
C ASP A 99 -8.39 14.02 -10.41
N VAL A 100 -7.25 13.70 -11.01
CA VAL A 100 -6.09 13.10 -10.32
C VAL A 100 -5.11 14.20 -9.94
N HIS A 101 -4.87 14.36 -8.65
CA HIS A 101 -3.91 15.33 -8.11
C HIS A 101 -2.53 14.71 -7.88
N ALA A 102 -2.49 13.47 -7.43
CA ALA A 102 -1.26 12.71 -7.27
C ALA A 102 -1.48 11.21 -7.47
N MET A 103 -0.44 10.55 -7.98
CA MET A 103 -0.36 9.10 -8.10
C MET A 103 1.01 8.68 -7.55
N ILE A 104 1.02 8.16 -6.33
CA ILE A 104 2.23 7.93 -5.53
C ILE A 104 2.56 6.45 -5.52
N PHE A 105 3.66 6.05 -6.15
CA PHE A 105 4.18 4.69 -6.03
C PHE A 105 4.73 4.44 -4.62
N SER A 106 4.43 3.28 -4.04
CA SER A 106 5.00 2.81 -2.78
C SER A 106 5.24 1.31 -2.83
N GLU A 107 6.32 0.86 -2.21
CA GLU A 107 6.60 -0.56 -2.02
C GLU A 107 5.58 -1.22 -1.08
N ASP A 108 4.98 -0.45 -0.18
CA ASP A 108 3.81 -0.83 0.61
C ASP A 108 2.75 0.27 0.55
N CYS A 109 1.90 0.21 -0.48
CA CYS A 109 0.86 1.20 -0.69
C CYS A 109 -0.22 1.19 0.41
N PHE A 110 -0.44 0.05 1.05
CA PHE A 110 -1.42 -0.07 2.14
C PHE A 110 -0.91 0.61 3.41
N GLU A 111 0.39 0.51 3.71
CA GLU A 111 0.99 1.21 4.83
C GLU A 111 0.94 2.72 4.63
N LEU A 112 1.28 3.20 3.43
CA LEU A 112 1.22 4.62 3.10
C LEU A 112 -0.21 5.17 3.19
N GLU A 113 -1.18 4.45 2.61
CA GLU A 113 -2.61 4.81 2.73
C GLU A 113 -3.04 4.87 4.20
N THR A 114 -2.68 3.88 5.00
CA THR A 114 -3.02 3.84 6.42
C THR A 114 -2.43 5.02 7.19
N LYS A 115 -1.19 5.42 6.90
CA LYS A 115 -0.56 6.60 7.50
C LYS A 115 -1.33 7.87 7.16
N LEU A 116 -1.66 8.09 5.88
CA LEU A 116 -2.43 9.24 5.44
C LEU A 116 -3.83 9.27 6.05
N HIS A 117 -4.51 8.13 6.08
CA HIS A 117 -5.83 8.00 6.70
C HIS A 117 -5.82 8.30 8.20
N LYS A 118 -4.75 7.94 8.92
CA LYS A 118 -4.59 8.28 10.34
C LYS A 118 -4.37 9.78 10.55
N ILE A 119 -3.53 10.39 9.74
CA ILE A 119 -3.24 11.83 9.82
C ILE A 119 -4.52 12.65 9.60
N PHE A 120 -5.33 12.25 8.60
CA PHE A 120 -6.56 12.96 8.25
C PHE A 120 -7.83 12.38 8.89
N ASP A 121 -7.73 11.47 9.87
CA ASP A 121 -8.89 10.77 10.43
C ASP A 121 -9.97 11.73 11.00
N ALA A 122 -9.56 12.81 11.64
CA ALA A 122 -10.47 13.84 12.16
C ALA A 122 -11.23 14.59 11.05
N LYS A 123 -10.69 14.60 9.83
CA LYS A 123 -11.23 15.30 8.65
C LYS A 123 -12.06 14.38 7.73
N ARG A 124 -12.33 13.15 8.14
CA ARG A 124 -13.19 12.24 7.36
C ARG A 124 -14.56 12.84 7.13
N VAL A 125 -15.04 12.74 5.89
CA VAL A 125 -16.43 13.09 5.55
C VAL A 125 -17.39 12.11 6.23
N ASN A 126 -17.13 10.81 6.12
CA ASN A 126 -17.90 9.78 6.83
C ASN A 126 -17.14 9.26 8.04
N LYS A 127 -17.53 9.70 9.23
CA LYS A 127 -16.89 9.32 10.50
C LYS A 127 -17.35 7.96 11.04
N VAL A 128 -18.45 7.44 10.51
CA VAL A 128 -19.04 6.16 10.95
C VAL A 128 -18.47 5.00 10.13
N ASN A 129 -18.44 5.15 8.80
CA ASN A 129 -17.93 4.11 7.89
C ASN A 129 -16.54 4.48 7.35
N LYS A 130 -15.51 3.95 8.00
CA LYS A 130 -14.10 4.20 7.62
C LYS A 130 -13.69 3.64 6.24
N ARG A 131 -14.51 2.78 5.63
CA ARG A 131 -14.31 2.31 4.26
C ARG A 131 -14.63 3.37 3.21
N LYS A 132 -15.31 4.45 3.61
CA LYS A 132 -15.53 5.64 2.78
C LYS A 132 -14.36 6.59 2.96
N GLU A 133 -13.43 6.55 2.04
CA GLU A 133 -12.06 7.12 2.11
C GLU A 133 -12.02 8.56 1.57
N PHE A 134 -13.01 9.37 1.95
CA PHE A 134 -13.12 10.79 1.59
C PHE A 134 -12.80 11.67 2.79
N PHE A 135 -12.06 12.75 2.53
CA PHE A 135 -11.56 13.67 3.55
C PHE A 135 -11.86 15.11 3.15
N ASN A 136 -12.37 15.90 4.09
CA ASN A 136 -12.54 17.35 3.92
C ASN A 136 -11.28 18.04 4.41
N VAL A 137 -10.38 18.33 3.47
CA VAL A 137 -9.03 18.84 3.71
C VAL A 137 -8.56 19.61 2.49
N SER A 138 -7.80 20.69 2.66
CA SER A 138 -7.23 21.40 1.51
C SER A 138 -6.12 20.61 0.84
N LEU A 139 -5.93 20.82 -0.47
CA LEU A 139 -4.86 20.17 -1.21
C LEU A 139 -3.48 20.58 -0.68
N ASP A 140 -3.33 21.85 -0.29
CA ASP A 140 -2.07 22.37 0.29
C ASP A 140 -1.66 21.60 1.55
N GLU A 141 -2.62 21.26 2.40
CA GLU A 141 -2.37 20.46 3.59
C GLU A 141 -1.96 19.01 3.25
N ILE A 142 -2.57 18.44 2.20
CA ILE A 142 -2.16 17.11 1.72
C ILE A 142 -0.73 17.15 1.18
N VAL A 143 -0.39 18.17 0.38
CA VAL A 143 0.96 18.38 -0.16
C VAL A 143 1.98 18.52 0.97
N GLU A 144 1.66 19.32 1.99
CA GLU A 144 2.51 19.51 3.17
C GLU A 144 2.79 18.19 3.89
N VAL A 145 1.75 17.40 4.14
CA VAL A 145 1.89 16.08 4.80
C VAL A 145 2.72 15.12 3.95
N VAL A 146 2.41 15.00 2.66
CA VAL A 146 3.09 14.03 1.78
C VAL A 146 4.55 14.41 1.56
N ASN A 147 4.84 15.68 1.25
CA ASN A 147 6.18 16.08 0.87
C ASN A 147 7.07 16.43 2.08
N ASN A 148 6.54 17.12 3.08
CA ASN A 148 7.36 17.59 4.20
C ASN A 148 7.33 16.63 5.39
N GLN A 149 6.18 16.12 5.80
CA GLN A 149 6.13 15.19 6.94
C GLN A 149 6.53 13.76 6.56
N LEU A 150 6.13 13.26 5.39
CA LEU A 150 6.49 11.92 4.90
C LEU A 150 7.74 11.91 3.99
N GLY A 151 8.18 13.08 3.51
CA GLY A 151 9.41 13.25 2.73
C GLY A 151 9.39 12.56 1.36
N LEU A 152 8.23 12.44 0.72
CA LEU A 152 8.08 11.66 -0.52
C LEU A 152 8.40 12.44 -1.80
N ASN A 153 8.48 13.78 -1.75
CA ASN A 153 8.78 14.66 -2.90
C ASN A 153 7.91 14.38 -4.14
N VAL A 154 6.61 14.34 -3.95
CA VAL A 154 5.63 14.06 -4.99
C VAL A 154 5.21 15.35 -5.71
N GLU A 155 5.12 15.30 -7.04
CA GLU A 155 4.52 16.37 -7.82
C GLU A 155 3.00 16.27 -7.80
N PHE A 156 2.33 17.36 -7.48
CA PHE A 156 0.87 17.46 -7.43
C PHE A 156 0.33 18.33 -8.56
N THR A 157 -0.78 17.89 -9.14
CA THR A 157 -1.63 18.74 -9.98
C THR A 157 -2.56 19.51 -9.05
N LEU A 158 -2.26 20.80 -8.84
CA LEU A 158 -2.92 21.63 -7.84
C LEU A 158 -4.34 22.05 -8.23
N GLU A 159 -4.60 22.19 -9.54
CA GLU A 159 -5.91 22.62 -10.04
C GLU A 159 -6.77 21.43 -10.46
N ALA A 160 -7.99 21.37 -9.95
CA ALA A 160 -9.02 20.48 -10.48
C ALA A 160 -9.51 21.04 -11.82
N ILE A 161 -9.36 20.26 -12.89
CA ILE A 161 -9.85 20.64 -14.22
C ILE A 161 -11.39 20.69 -14.21
N ALA A 162 -12.04 19.72 -13.56
CA ALA A 162 -13.48 19.56 -13.40
C ALA A 162 -14.25 19.85 -14.72
N LYS A 163 -13.70 19.34 -15.84
CA LYS A 163 -14.12 19.71 -17.21
C LYS A 163 -15.59 19.47 -17.43
N GLU A 164 -16.06 18.25 -17.21
CA GLU A 164 -17.45 17.85 -17.43
C GLU A 164 -18.43 18.67 -16.56
N TYR A 165 -18.03 18.96 -15.31
CA TYR A 165 -18.82 19.76 -14.38
C TYR A 165 -18.95 21.20 -14.86
N LYS A 166 -17.85 21.82 -15.27
CA LYS A 166 -17.85 23.21 -15.80
C LYS A 166 -18.64 23.33 -17.09
N GLU A 167 -18.49 22.38 -18.02
CA GLU A 167 -19.24 22.32 -19.27
C GLU A 167 -20.74 22.11 -19.04
N SER A 168 -21.12 21.34 -18.00
CA SER A 168 -22.54 21.10 -17.67
C SER A 168 -23.26 22.30 -17.05
N ARG A 169 -22.52 23.32 -16.63
CA ARG A 169 -23.09 24.57 -16.08
C ARG A 169 -23.26 25.69 -17.11
N CYS A 170 -22.72 25.51 -18.31
CA CYS A 170 -22.93 26.40 -19.44
C CYS A 170 -24.19 26.01 -20.21
#